data_5ffabb69efc3978f819f9b93937fdc7e
#
_entry.id   5ffabb69efc3978f819f9b93937fdc7e
#
_cell.length_a   1.000
_cell.length_b   1.000
_cell.length_c   1.000
_cell.angle_alpha   90.00
_cell.angle_beta   90.00
_cell.angle_gamma   90.00
#
_symmetry.space_group_name_H-M   'P 1'
#
loop_
_entity.id
_entity.type
_entity.pdbx_description
1 polymer ?
#
loop_
_entity_poly.entity_id
_entity_poly.type
_entity_poly.pdbx_seq_one_letter_code
_entity_poly.pdbx_strand_id
1 'polypeptide(L)'
;MEVDPAELDSAYRLLAGSVIPRPIAWVSTRNEGVDNLAPYSFFTVVSVEPPVVMFAPVTTAEGLKDTARNVLATGAFVVNVVTTELAAAMNASSATLSGSESEFDHVGVERAESIRVDAPRVAEAAVAFECELYEAIEVGRSTMILGEVVYAHVDDEVTTDGTVDVTKLDAVGRLSGSHYASTRDRFAMERPP
;
A
#
# COMPACT_ATOMS: atom_id res chain seq x y z
N MET A 1 31.29 0.94 9.06
CA MET A 1 31.20 -0.06 7.96
C MET A 1 30.87 0.73 6.69
N GLU A 2 31.68 0.57 5.68
CA GLU A 2 31.43 1.15 4.35
C GLU A 2 31.02 -0.02 3.44
N VAL A 3 30.04 0.20 2.56
CA VAL A 3 29.47 -0.86 1.72
C VAL A 3 29.27 -0.31 0.32
N ASP A 4 29.87 -0.96 -0.66
CA ASP A 4 29.52 -0.75 -2.08
C ASP A 4 28.30 -1.65 -2.42
N PRO A 5 27.16 -1.07 -2.77
CA PRO A 5 25.97 -1.85 -3.12
C PRO A 5 26.17 -2.79 -4.31
N ALA A 6 27.15 -2.50 -5.20
CA ALA A 6 27.48 -3.35 -6.34
C ALA A 6 28.18 -4.66 -5.95
N GLU A 7 28.77 -4.72 -4.76
CA GLU A 7 29.43 -5.90 -4.22
C GLU A 7 28.52 -6.81 -3.40
N LEU A 8 27.23 -6.41 -3.22
CA LEU A 8 26.23 -7.19 -2.48
C LEU A 8 25.51 -8.19 -3.40
N ASP A 9 25.27 -9.39 -2.91
CA ASP A 9 24.33 -10.33 -3.57
C ASP A 9 22.93 -9.72 -3.75
N SER A 10 22.53 -8.83 -2.82
CA SER A 10 21.31 -8.05 -2.89
C SER A 10 21.38 -6.81 -1.98
N ALA A 11 21.09 -5.66 -2.54
CA ALA A 11 20.95 -4.41 -1.79
C ALA A 11 19.65 -4.35 -0.95
N TYR A 12 18.76 -5.34 -1.06
CA TYR A 12 17.45 -5.32 -0.41
C TYR A 12 17.52 -5.09 1.10
N ARG A 13 18.39 -5.84 1.80
CA ARG A 13 18.52 -5.73 3.27
C ARG A 13 19.06 -4.37 3.69
N LEU A 14 19.98 -3.82 2.92
CA LEU A 14 20.52 -2.49 3.16
C LEU A 14 19.44 -1.43 3.02
N LEU A 15 18.76 -1.40 1.89
CA LEU A 15 17.73 -0.39 1.58
C LEU A 15 16.48 -0.56 2.47
N ALA A 16 15.93 -1.77 2.56
CA ALA A 16 14.74 -2.03 3.36
C ALA A 16 14.97 -1.91 4.88
N GLY A 17 16.23 -2.00 5.33
CA GLY A 17 16.60 -1.80 6.73
C GLY A 17 16.91 -0.35 7.09
N SER A 18 17.25 0.49 6.10
CA SER A 18 17.66 1.89 6.32
C SER A 18 16.54 2.88 6.00
N VAL A 19 15.71 2.58 5.00
CA VAL A 19 14.54 3.41 4.63
C VAL A 19 13.34 2.93 5.45
N ILE A 20 13.20 3.44 6.66
CA ILE A 20 12.18 3.06 7.65
C ILE A 20 11.70 4.27 8.46
N PRO A 21 10.47 4.23 9.02
CA PRO A 21 9.39 3.30 8.70
C PRO A 21 8.84 3.58 7.29
N ARG A 22 8.45 2.52 6.57
CA ARG A 22 7.77 2.68 5.28
C ARG A 22 6.28 2.54 5.49
N PRO A 23 5.44 3.44 4.98
CA PRO A 23 4.00 3.23 4.97
C PRO A 23 3.67 2.00 4.11
N ILE A 24 2.50 1.42 4.34
CA ILE A 24 2.04 0.21 3.65
C ILE A 24 0.83 0.58 2.80
N ALA A 25 0.93 0.40 1.47
CA ALA A 25 -0.23 0.34 0.60
C ALA A 25 -0.81 -1.07 0.65
N TRP A 26 -1.98 -1.26 1.23
CA TRP A 26 -2.73 -2.48 1.12
C TRP A 26 -3.63 -2.34 -0.10
N VAL A 27 -3.13 -2.85 -1.24
CA VAL A 27 -3.71 -2.56 -2.55
C VAL A 27 -4.73 -3.62 -2.90
N SER A 28 -5.95 -3.18 -3.20
CA SER A 28 -7.00 -4.01 -3.77
C SER A 28 -7.22 -3.67 -5.25
N THR A 29 -7.51 -4.70 -6.03
CA THR A 29 -7.83 -4.64 -7.46
C THR A 29 -8.93 -5.62 -7.78
N ARG A 30 -9.65 -5.40 -8.89
CA ARG A 30 -10.59 -6.36 -9.48
C ARG A 30 -10.23 -6.60 -10.93
N ASN A 31 -10.15 -7.85 -11.33
CA ASN A 31 -9.95 -8.22 -12.72
C ASN A 31 -10.69 -9.53 -13.00
N GLU A 32 -11.45 -9.58 -14.11
CA GLU A 32 -12.24 -10.75 -14.53
C GLU A 32 -13.15 -11.31 -13.40
N GLY A 33 -13.65 -10.42 -12.54
CA GLY A 33 -14.54 -10.78 -11.43
C GLY A 33 -13.83 -11.36 -10.19
N VAL A 34 -12.51 -11.40 -10.17
CA VAL A 34 -11.70 -11.81 -9.00
C VAL A 34 -11.13 -10.58 -8.31
N ASP A 35 -11.36 -10.47 -7.00
CA ASP A 35 -10.81 -9.42 -6.16
C ASP A 35 -9.48 -9.88 -5.57
N ASN A 36 -8.44 -9.07 -5.73
CA ASN A 36 -7.11 -9.30 -5.17
C ASN A 36 -6.78 -8.25 -4.11
N LEU A 37 -6.05 -8.65 -3.05
CA LEU A 37 -5.66 -7.76 -1.96
C LEU A 37 -4.24 -8.09 -1.47
N ALA A 38 -3.27 -7.21 -1.73
CA ALA A 38 -1.87 -7.47 -1.39
C ALA A 38 -1.17 -6.24 -0.80
N PRO A 39 -0.26 -6.42 0.20
CA PRO A 39 0.46 -5.33 0.84
C PRO A 39 1.77 -4.99 0.13
N TYR A 40 2.04 -3.69 -0.01
CA TYR A 40 3.27 -3.14 -0.58
C TYR A 40 3.85 -2.08 0.34
N SER A 41 5.12 -2.26 0.76
CA SER A 41 5.80 -1.29 1.62
C SER A 41 6.79 -0.38 0.88
N PHE A 42 6.96 -0.53 -0.42
CA PHE A 42 7.56 0.49 -1.27
C PHE A 42 6.43 1.40 -1.74
N PHE A 43 6.00 2.30 -0.88
CA PHE A 43 4.82 3.16 -1.04
C PHE A 43 5.09 4.56 -0.51
N THR A 44 4.64 5.58 -1.23
CA THR A 44 4.70 6.98 -0.78
C THR A 44 3.77 7.89 -1.58
N VAL A 45 3.57 9.13 -1.08
CA VAL A 45 2.99 10.24 -1.83
C VAL A 45 4.04 10.79 -2.81
N VAL A 46 3.65 11.06 -4.04
CA VAL A 46 4.51 11.60 -5.12
C VAL A 46 4.18 13.05 -5.43
N SER A 47 2.90 13.39 -5.49
CA SER A 47 2.40 14.72 -5.82
C SER A 47 1.13 15.02 -5.04
N VAL A 48 0.87 16.31 -4.81
CA VAL A 48 -0.38 16.79 -4.23
C VAL A 48 -1.28 17.51 -5.24
N GLU A 49 -0.72 17.87 -6.41
CA GLU A 49 -1.47 18.52 -7.50
C GLU A 49 -0.85 18.08 -8.86
N PRO A 50 -1.48 17.12 -9.56
CA PRO A 50 -2.58 16.27 -9.08
C PRO A 50 -2.17 15.39 -7.88
N PRO A 51 -3.12 14.88 -7.09
CA PRO A 51 -2.83 14.00 -5.96
C PRO A 51 -2.41 12.62 -6.46
N VAL A 52 -1.12 12.29 -6.34
CA VAL A 52 -0.54 11.03 -6.84
C VAL A 52 0.17 10.29 -5.73
N VAL A 53 -0.13 9.01 -5.61
CA VAL A 53 0.59 8.05 -4.77
C VAL A 53 1.34 7.04 -5.64
N MET A 54 2.38 6.41 -5.07
CA MET A 54 3.19 5.40 -5.76
C MET A 54 3.38 4.17 -4.90
N PHE A 55 3.26 2.99 -5.50
CA PHE A 55 3.77 1.76 -4.92
C PHE A 55 4.56 0.95 -5.95
N ALA A 56 5.49 0.10 -5.48
CA ALA A 56 6.38 -0.61 -6.39
C ALA A 56 6.43 -2.12 -6.08
N PRO A 57 5.58 -2.93 -6.73
CA PRO A 57 5.69 -4.38 -6.70
C PRO A 57 6.95 -4.86 -7.41
N VAL A 58 7.59 -5.89 -6.83
CA VAL A 58 8.74 -6.56 -7.43
C VAL A 58 8.25 -7.65 -8.37
N THR A 59 8.76 -7.68 -9.59
CA THR A 59 8.54 -8.75 -10.56
C THR A 59 9.27 -10.02 -10.09
N THR A 60 8.56 -11.13 -10.08
CA THR A 60 9.11 -12.45 -9.72
C THR A 60 9.70 -13.16 -10.95
N ALA A 61 10.29 -14.34 -10.77
CA ALA A 61 10.71 -15.19 -11.88
C ALA A 61 9.54 -15.67 -12.75
N GLU A 62 8.32 -15.70 -12.19
CA GLU A 62 7.07 -16.09 -12.86
C GLU A 62 6.39 -14.91 -13.58
N GLY A 63 6.92 -13.69 -13.43
CA GLY A 63 6.40 -12.48 -14.05
C GLY A 63 5.85 -11.45 -13.04
N LEU A 64 4.95 -10.60 -13.53
CA LEU A 64 4.28 -9.61 -12.70
C LEU A 64 3.36 -10.27 -11.67
N LYS A 65 3.36 -9.72 -10.46
CA LYS A 65 2.36 -10.08 -9.43
C LYS A 65 0.94 -9.70 -9.90
N ASP A 66 -0.06 -10.39 -9.38
CA ASP A 66 -1.46 -10.19 -9.74
C ASP A 66 -1.91 -8.74 -9.63
N THR A 67 -1.60 -8.06 -8.55
CA THR A 67 -1.90 -6.62 -8.37
C THR A 67 -1.35 -5.77 -9.52
N ALA A 68 -0.07 -5.95 -9.89
CA ALA A 68 0.53 -5.17 -10.97
C ALA A 68 -0.13 -5.49 -12.32
N ARG A 69 -0.37 -6.77 -12.60
CA ARG A 69 -1.05 -7.22 -13.81
C ARG A 69 -2.47 -6.66 -13.90
N ASN A 70 -3.22 -6.71 -12.80
CA ASN A 70 -4.58 -6.19 -12.73
C ASN A 70 -4.62 -4.68 -12.96
N VAL A 71 -3.76 -3.90 -12.27
CA VAL A 71 -3.69 -2.44 -12.47
C VAL A 71 -3.35 -2.08 -13.91
N LEU A 72 -2.40 -2.78 -14.55
CA LEU A 72 -2.04 -2.52 -15.94
C LEU A 72 -3.17 -2.90 -16.91
N ALA A 73 -3.98 -3.89 -16.58
CA ALA A 73 -5.11 -4.34 -17.41
C ALA A 73 -6.35 -3.46 -17.26
N THR A 74 -6.66 -3.01 -16.04
CA THR A 74 -7.91 -2.31 -15.72
C THR A 74 -7.75 -0.81 -15.54
N GLY A 75 -6.54 -0.33 -15.23
CA GLY A 75 -6.26 1.07 -14.92
C GLY A 75 -6.77 1.51 -13.55
N ALA A 76 -7.21 0.59 -12.67
CA ALA A 76 -7.90 0.91 -11.43
C ALA A 76 -7.39 0.12 -10.23
N PHE A 77 -7.34 0.74 -9.07
CA PHE A 77 -7.00 0.10 -7.79
C PHE A 77 -7.43 0.96 -6.60
N VAL A 78 -7.44 0.36 -5.41
CA VAL A 78 -7.64 1.09 -4.15
C VAL A 78 -6.44 0.86 -3.24
N VAL A 79 -5.98 1.92 -2.58
CA VAL A 79 -5.01 1.84 -1.49
C VAL A 79 -5.75 1.95 -0.16
N ASN A 80 -5.74 0.89 0.63
CA ASN A 80 -6.31 0.86 1.97
C ASN A 80 -5.19 1.11 2.98
N VAL A 81 -5.36 2.10 3.87
CA VAL A 81 -4.39 2.39 4.93
C VAL A 81 -4.49 1.36 6.03
N VAL A 82 -3.36 0.76 6.38
CA VAL A 82 -3.31 -0.30 7.39
C VAL A 82 -3.16 0.28 8.78
N THR A 83 -4.12 -0.04 9.66
CA THR A 83 -4.04 0.25 11.10
C THR A 83 -3.49 -0.96 11.87
N THR A 84 -3.17 -0.77 13.16
CA THR A 84 -2.72 -1.89 14.02
C THR A 84 -3.75 -3.00 14.13
N GLU A 85 -5.03 -2.69 14.06
CA GLU A 85 -6.13 -3.66 14.09
C GLU A 85 -6.13 -4.55 12.84
N LEU A 86 -5.80 -3.99 11.69
CA LEU A 86 -5.75 -4.68 10.40
C LEU A 86 -4.39 -5.33 10.10
N ALA A 87 -3.36 -5.09 10.93
CA ALA A 87 -1.98 -5.52 10.65
C ALA A 87 -1.85 -7.05 10.48
N ALA A 88 -2.60 -7.84 11.25
CA ALA A 88 -2.56 -9.31 11.15
C ALA A 88 -3.19 -9.81 9.83
N ALA A 89 -4.34 -9.27 9.44
CA ALA A 89 -5.01 -9.59 8.19
C ALA A 89 -4.18 -9.15 6.99
N MET A 90 -3.63 -7.91 7.02
CA MET A 90 -2.73 -7.43 5.99
C MET A 90 -1.50 -8.32 5.83
N ASN A 91 -0.87 -8.76 6.92
CA ASN A 91 0.28 -9.64 6.83
C ASN A 91 -0.09 -11.02 6.26
N ALA A 92 -1.23 -11.57 6.63
CA ALA A 92 -1.74 -12.84 6.12
C ALA A 92 -2.09 -12.78 4.62
N SER A 93 -2.57 -11.62 4.11
CA SER A 93 -2.86 -11.43 2.69
C SER A 93 -1.61 -11.39 1.78
N SER A 94 -0.40 -11.46 2.36
CA SER A 94 0.83 -11.65 1.59
C SER A 94 1.08 -13.10 1.14
N ALA A 95 0.19 -14.03 1.50
CA ALA A 95 0.25 -15.43 1.06
C ALA A 95 0.09 -15.53 -0.47
N THR A 96 0.72 -16.55 -1.05
CA THR A 96 0.49 -16.87 -2.48
C THR A 96 -0.72 -17.78 -2.57
N LEU A 97 -1.78 -17.28 -3.19
CA LEU A 97 -3.02 -18.01 -3.46
C LEU A 97 -3.09 -18.44 -4.92
N SER A 98 -4.04 -19.32 -5.27
CA SER A 98 -4.34 -19.61 -6.67
C SER A 98 -5.04 -18.39 -7.32
N GLY A 99 -4.89 -18.21 -8.63
CA GLY A 99 -5.45 -17.04 -9.33
C GLY A 99 -6.99 -16.94 -9.34
N SER A 100 -7.70 -17.92 -8.78
CA SER A 100 -9.16 -17.91 -8.60
C SER A 100 -9.60 -17.66 -7.16
N GLU A 101 -8.66 -17.54 -6.23
CA GLU A 101 -8.91 -17.27 -4.82
C GLU A 101 -8.65 -15.81 -4.52
N SER A 102 -9.44 -15.25 -3.60
CA SER A 102 -9.31 -13.85 -3.17
C SER A 102 -8.71 -13.79 -1.77
N GLU A 103 -7.71 -12.92 -1.60
CA GLU A 103 -7.13 -12.66 -0.28
C GLU A 103 -8.14 -12.07 0.70
N PHE A 104 -9.17 -11.36 0.22
CA PHE A 104 -10.28 -10.90 1.08
C PHE A 104 -10.92 -12.06 1.84
N ASP A 105 -11.24 -13.14 1.12
CA ASP A 105 -11.86 -14.34 1.71
C ASP A 105 -10.86 -15.10 2.59
N HIS A 106 -9.60 -15.16 2.17
CA HIS A 106 -8.54 -15.85 2.90
C HIS A 106 -8.29 -15.22 4.28
N VAL A 107 -8.30 -13.88 4.37
CA VAL A 107 -8.03 -13.18 5.63
C VAL A 107 -9.28 -12.74 6.39
N GLY A 108 -10.47 -12.90 5.79
CA GLY A 108 -11.75 -12.64 6.41
C GLY A 108 -12.06 -11.16 6.64
N VAL A 109 -11.60 -10.27 5.75
CA VAL A 109 -12.00 -8.86 5.75
C VAL A 109 -13.15 -8.61 4.78
N GLU A 110 -14.02 -7.65 5.11
CA GLU A 110 -15.18 -7.35 4.30
C GLU A 110 -14.82 -6.42 3.12
N ARG A 111 -15.52 -6.63 2.01
CA ARG A 111 -15.46 -5.74 0.85
C ARG A 111 -16.47 -4.62 0.98
N ALA A 112 -16.06 -3.41 0.65
CA ALA A 112 -16.98 -2.32 0.39
C ALA A 112 -16.78 -1.81 -1.04
N GLU A 113 -17.86 -1.43 -1.69
CA GLU A 113 -17.81 -0.92 -3.06
C GLU A 113 -17.14 0.45 -3.11
N SER A 114 -16.40 0.69 -4.17
CA SER A 114 -15.84 1.99 -4.52
C SER A 114 -16.86 2.87 -5.25
N ILE A 115 -16.58 4.16 -5.33
CA ILE A 115 -17.47 5.15 -5.95
C ILE A 115 -17.03 5.50 -7.38
N ARG A 116 -15.72 5.52 -7.63
CA ARG A 116 -15.12 5.98 -8.88
C ARG A 116 -14.46 4.87 -9.68
N VAL A 117 -13.91 3.85 -9.02
CA VAL A 117 -13.14 2.80 -9.67
C VAL A 117 -13.79 1.43 -9.48
N ASP A 118 -13.57 0.52 -10.44
CA ASP A 118 -14.02 -0.88 -10.32
C ASP A 118 -12.96 -1.73 -9.60
N ALA A 119 -12.78 -1.44 -8.32
CA ALA A 119 -11.96 -2.22 -7.41
C ALA A 119 -12.54 -2.07 -6.00
N PRO A 120 -12.67 -3.15 -5.21
CA PRO A 120 -13.25 -3.05 -3.86
C PRO A 120 -12.26 -2.37 -2.91
N ARG A 121 -12.77 -1.71 -1.89
CA ARG A 121 -11.99 -1.30 -0.72
C ARG A 121 -12.19 -2.28 0.43
N VAL A 122 -11.27 -2.31 1.37
CA VAL A 122 -11.45 -2.99 2.67
C VAL A 122 -12.43 -2.16 3.49
N ALA A 123 -13.55 -2.76 3.91
CA ALA A 123 -14.63 -2.05 4.61
C ALA A 123 -14.16 -1.47 5.96
N GLU A 124 -13.26 -2.20 6.63
CA GLU A 124 -12.72 -1.85 7.95
C GLU A 124 -11.57 -0.83 7.89
N ALA A 125 -11.10 -0.46 6.69
CA ALA A 125 -10.03 0.52 6.56
C ALA A 125 -10.55 1.94 6.83
N ALA A 126 -10.05 2.57 7.88
CA ALA A 126 -10.44 3.92 8.27
C ALA A 126 -10.10 5.00 7.21
N VAL A 127 -9.14 4.71 6.33
CA VAL A 127 -8.79 5.56 5.19
C VAL A 127 -8.55 4.67 3.97
N ALA A 128 -9.20 5.00 2.85
CA ALA A 128 -8.96 4.35 1.57
C ALA A 128 -8.91 5.37 0.42
N PHE A 129 -8.02 5.16 -0.53
CA PHE A 129 -7.84 5.99 -1.72
C PHE A 129 -8.20 5.20 -2.97
N GLU A 130 -9.22 5.62 -3.69
CA GLU A 130 -9.52 5.10 -5.02
C GLU A 130 -8.61 5.77 -6.03
N CYS A 131 -7.90 4.98 -6.82
CA CYS A 131 -6.87 5.44 -7.71
C CYS A 131 -7.09 4.97 -9.15
N GLU A 132 -6.87 5.87 -10.09
CA GLU A 132 -6.69 5.55 -11.51
C GLU A 132 -5.19 5.52 -11.83
N LEU A 133 -4.79 4.58 -12.69
CA LEU A 133 -3.40 4.46 -13.13
C LEU A 133 -2.95 5.74 -13.84
N TYR A 134 -2.01 6.47 -13.23
CA TYR A 134 -1.41 7.65 -13.81
C TYR A 134 -0.26 7.27 -14.77
N GLU A 135 0.66 6.43 -14.31
CA GLU A 135 1.80 5.93 -15.08
C GLU A 135 2.36 4.65 -14.44
N ALA A 136 2.97 3.79 -15.26
CA ALA A 136 3.74 2.65 -14.79
C ALA A 136 5.14 2.69 -15.40
N ILE A 137 6.17 2.62 -14.54
CA ILE A 137 7.57 2.75 -14.93
C ILE A 137 8.34 1.52 -14.47
N GLU A 138 9.02 0.85 -15.40
CA GLU A 138 9.91 -0.25 -15.05
C GLU A 138 11.23 0.28 -14.48
N VAL A 139 11.60 -0.17 -13.28
CA VAL A 139 12.85 0.17 -12.60
C VAL A 139 13.54 -1.10 -12.15
N GLY A 140 14.48 -1.59 -12.91
CA GLY A 140 15.13 -2.86 -12.65
C GLY A 140 14.13 -4.02 -12.61
N ARG A 141 13.96 -4.65 -11.44
CA ARG A 141 12.99 -5.74 -11.22
C ARG A 141 11.67 -5.26 -10.60
N SER A 142 11.44 -3.97 -10.51
CA SER A 142 10.21 -3.41 -9.96
C SER A 142 9.44 -2.68 -11.03
N THR A 143 8.11 -2.72 -10.92
CA THR A 143 7.22 -1.84 -11.68
C THR A 143 6.72 -0.77 -10.72
N MET A 144 7.17 0.46 -10.89
CA MET A 144 6.67 1.59 -10.12
C MET A 144 5.32 2.01 -10.70
N ILE A 145 4.26 1.83 -9.93
CA ILE A 145 2.89 2.17 -10.31
C ILE A 145 2.53 3.48 -9.62
N LEU A 146 2.25 4.50 -10.42
CA LEU A 146 1.73 5.78 -9.97
C LEU A 146 0.22 5.80 -10.18
N GLY A 147 -0.53 6.18 -9.14
CA GLY A 147 -1.98 6.29 -9.19
C GLY A 147 -2.43 7.68 -8.79
N GLU A 148 -3.25 8.31 -9.63
CA GLU A 148 -3.96 9.52 -9.27
C GLU A 148 -5.10 9.17 -8.32
N VAL A 149 -5.14 9.80 -7.16
CA VAL A 149 -6.23 9.63 -6.19
C VAL A 149 -7.45 10.40 -6.70
N VAL A 150 -8.45 9.67 -7.19
CA VAL A 150 -9.68 10.23 -7.75
C VAL A 150 -10.82 10.31 -6.74
N TYR A 151 -10.72 9.57 -5.64
CA TYR A 151 -11.66 9.64 -4.51
C TYR A 151 -10.99 9.14 -3.22
N ALA A 152 -11.43 9.66 -2.07
CA ALA A 152 -10.95 9.24 -0.76
C ALA A 152 -12.11 8.95 0.18
N HIS A 153 -12.03 7.82 0.88
CA HIS A 153 -12.89 7.49 2.01
C HIS A 153 -12.09 7.73 3.28
N VAL A 154 -12.67 8.46 4.21
CA VAL A 154 -12.05 8.77 5.50
C VAL A 154 -13.12 8.70 6.57
N ASP A 155 -12.93 7.86 7.58
CA ASP A 155 -13.85 7.77 8.70
C ASP A 155 -13.78 9.01 9.57
N ASP A 156 -14.93 9.48 10.00
CA ASP A 156 -15.03 10.67 10.88
C ASP A 156 -14.25 10.47 12.20
N GLU A 157 -14.16 9.23 12.68
CA GLU A 157 -13.45 8.87 13.92
C GLU A 157 -11.95 9.19 13.87
N VAL A 158 -11.34 9.16 12.68
CA VAL A 158 -9.91 9.50 12.50
C VAL A 158 -9.68 10.94 12.05
N THR A 159 -10.71 11.80 12.16
CA THR A 159 -10.60 13.22 11.80
C THR A 159 -10.72 14.14 13.00
N THR A 160 -10.17 15.34 12.87
CA THR A 160 -10.40 16.50 13.75
C THR A 160 -10.53 17.72 12.85
N ASP A 161 -11.59 18.49 13.01
CA ASP A 161 -11.89 19.69 12.22
C ASP A 161 -11.84 19.44 10.69
N GLY A 162 -12.33 18.26 10.25
CA GLY A 162 -12.38 17.88 8.83
C GLY A 162 -11.03 17.49 8.21
N THR A 163 -10.00 17.27 9.04
CA THR A 163 -8.66 16.85 8.60
C THR A 163 -8.29 15.54 9.29
N VAL A 164 -7.59 14.65 8.58
CA VAL A 164 -7.06 13.40 9.18
C VAL A 164 -6.15 13.74 10.35
N ASP A 165 -6.49 13.18 11.50
CA ASP A 165 -5.76 13.40 12.76
C ASP A 165 -4.80 12.22 12.99
N VAL A 166 -3.51 12.47 12.86
CA VAL A 166 -2.45 11.48 13.09
C VAL A 166 -2.47 10.90 14.52
N THR A 167 -3.15 11.55 15.46
CA THR A 167 -3.29 11.04 16.83
C THR A 167 -4.39 10.00 16.97
N LYS A 168 -5.31 9.95 16.02
CA LYS A 168 -6.44 9.04 15.98
C LYS A 168 -6.22 7.89 14.99
N LEU A 169 -5.52 8.16 13.90
CA LEU A 169 -5.15 7.15 12.90
C LEU A 169 -3.92 6.36 13.39
N ASP A 170 -4.16 5.17 13.92
CA ASP A 170 -3.11 4.26 14.39
C ASP A 170 -2.51 3.43 13.25
N ALA A 171 -1.87 4.11 12.31
CA ALA A 171 -1.31 3.50 11.11
C ALA A 171 -0.06 2.65 11.43
N VAL A 172 0.20 1.65 10.58
CA VAL A 172 1.34 0.74 10.68
C VAL A 172 2.36 1.04 9.59
N GLY A 173 3.62 1.10 9.97
CA GLY A 173 4.76 1.19 9.08
C GLY A 173 5.61 -0.08 9.08
N ARG A 174 6.10 -0.50 7.91
CA ARG A 174 7.04 -1.60 7.78
C ARG A 174 8.45 -1.15 8.18
N LEU A 175 9.10 -1.95 9.00
CA LEU A 175 10.52 -1.86 9.28
C LEU A 175 11.30 -2.88 8.44
N SER A 176 12.21 -3.64 9.05
CA SER A 176 12.99 -4.68 8.40
C SER A 176 12.62 -6.06 8.92
N GLY A 177 12.80 -7.09 8.09
CA GLY A 177 12.47 -8.48 8.46
C GLY A 177 10.99 -8.64 8.80
N SER A 178 10.66 -9.11 10.00
CA SER A 178 9.29 -9.29 10.52
C SER A 178 8.79 -8.12 11.39
N HIS A 179 9.51 -7.00 11.42
CA HIS A 179 9.20 -5.90 12.33
C HIS A 179 8.32 -4.85 11.67
N TYR A 180 7.43 -4.29 12.48
CA TYR A 180 6.54 -3.17 12.15
C TYR A 180 6.60 -2.15 13.27
N ALA A 181 6.19 -0.92 12.98
CA ALA A 181 5.98 0.15 13.96
C ALA A 181 4.57 0.70 13.80
N SER A 182 3.96 1.12 14.91
CA SER A 182 2.72 1.90 14.87
C SER A 182 3.04 3.40 15.00
N THR A 183 2.09 4.24 14.58
CA THR A 183 2.20 5.68 14.75
C THR A 183 1.82 6.16 16.17
N ARG A 184 1.61 5.24 17.13
CA ARG A 184 1.33 5.58 18.54
C ARG A 184 2.54 6.18 19.24
N ASP A 185 3.74 5.68 18.95
CA ASP A 185 4.99 6.23 19.47
C ASP A 185 5.48 7.33 18.55
N ARG A 186 5.12 8.58 18.88
CA ARG A 186 5.41 9.78 18.08
C ARG A 186 5.83 10.94 18.95
N PHE A 187 6.57 11.85 18.39
CA PHE A 187 6.96 13.11 19.03
C PHE A 187 6.66 14.28 18.07
N ALA A 188 6.46 15.45 18.64
CA ALA A 188 6.23 16.68 17.89
C ALA A 188 7.52 17.52 17.85
N MET A 189 7.71 18.23 16.73
CA MET A 189 8.77 19.22 16.58
C MET A 189 8.16 20.53 16.05
N GLU A 190 8.64 21.65 16.56
CA GLU A 190 8.30 22.96 16.00
C GLU A 190 8.94 23.11 14.62
N ARG A 191 8.17 23.62 13.66
CA ARG A 191 8.72 23.96 12.34
C ARG A 191 9.45 25.30 12.46
N PRO A 192 10.68 25.41 11.90
CA PRO A 192 11.31 26.71 11.77
C PRO A 192 10.44 27.65 10.93
N PRO A 193 10.47 28.97 11.19
CA PRO A 193 9.72 29.95 10.42
C PRO A 193 10.20 30.04 8.97
#